data_6435e15ba540a4c87b88feffb9d98eb3
#
_entry.id   6435e15ba540a4c87b88feffb9d98eb3
#
_cell.length_a   1.000
_cell.length_b   1.000
_cell.length_c   1.000
_cell.angle_alpha   90.00
_cell.angle_beta   90.00
_cell.angle_gamma   90.00
#
_symmetry.space_group_name_H-M   'P 1'
#
loop_
_entity.id
_entity.type
_entity.pdbx_description
1 polymer ?
#
loop_
_entity_poly.entity_id
_entity_poly.type
_entity_poly.pdbx_seq_one_letter_code
_entity_poly.pdbx_strand_id
1 'polypeptide(L)'
;RFPVNDSNKTSKIEPRPDSDIQFFQALLEGIASIEKEAYEKLHELGAARPVRLYTAGGGSNNPAWTAIRSQIIGTDIVQALHSEACYGSALLARSGYLAANPA
;
A
#
# COMPACT_ATOMS: atom_id res chain seq x y z
N ARG A 1 -4.39 3.03 -15.36
CA ARG A 1 -3.57 2.25 -14.42
C ARG A 1 -3.27 3.09 -13.19
N PHE A 2 -3.15 2.43 -12.08
CA PHE A 2 -2.83 3.12 -10.83
C PHE A 2 -1.38 3.64 -10.81
N PRO A 3 -1.09 4.84 -10.24
CA PRO A 3 -2.01 5.80 -9.63
C PRO A 3 -2.67 6.75 -10.65
N VAL A 4 -2.25 6.71 -11.89
CA VAL A 4 -2.78 7.55 -12.97
C VAL A 4 -3.57 6.68 -13.94
N ASN A 5 -4.79 7.10 -14.28
CA ASN A 5 -5.62 6.38 -15.24
C ASN A 5 -5.15 6.70 -16.67
N ASP A 6 -4.10 6.01 -17.10
CA ASP A 6 -3.53 6.11 -18.44
C ASP A 6 -3.54 4.74 -19.12
N SER A 7 -4.38 4.57 -20.13
CA SER A 7 -4.50 3.32 -20.89
C SER A 7 -3.27 3.00 -21.73
N ASN A 8 -2.44 4.00 -22.05
CA ASN A 8 -1.22 3.84 -22.84
C ASN A 8 0.00 3.44 -22.00
N LYS A 9 -0.11 3.54 -20.67
CA LYS A 9 0.98 3.16 -19.76
C LYS A 9 1.14 1.64 -19.73
N THR A 10 2.26 1.15 -20.25
CA THR A 10 2.61 -0.27 -20.28
C THR A 10 3.29 -0.72 -18.98
N SER A 11 3.32 -2.04 -18.75
CA SER A 11 4.13 -2.62 -17.68
C SER A 11 5.61 -2.46 -18.00
N LYS A 12 6.41 -2.11 -16.98
CA LYS A 12 7.85 -1.94 -17.12
C LYS A 12 8.56 -2.92 -16.19
N ILE A 13 9.08 -3.99 -16.78
CA ILE A 13 9.80 -5.07 -16.09
C ILE A 13 11.24 -5.26 -16.61
N GLU A 14 11.66 -4.35 -17.47
CA GLU A 14 13.00 -4.32 -18.04
C GLU A 14 13.79 -3.09 -17.55
N PRO A 15 15.13 -3.15 -17.47
CA PRO A 15 15.95 -4.36 -17.72
C PRO A 15 15.84 -5.38 -16.57
N ARG A 16 15.89 -6.68 -16.91
CA ARG A 16 15.88 -7.75 -15.91
C ARG A 16 17.30 -7.99 -15.40
N PRO A 17 17.57 -7.96 -14.08
CA PRO A 17 18.82 -8.40 -13.49
C PRO A 17 19.09 -9.90 -13.74
N ASP A 18 20.36 -10.30 -13.75
CA ASP A 18 20.76 -11.70 -13.95
C ASP A 18 20.32 -12.61 -12.78
N SER A 19 20.31 -12.08 -11.57
CA SER A 19 19.87 -12.79 -10.38
C SER A 19 18.37 -12.68 -10.17
N ASP A 20 17.69 -13.81 -9.94
CA ASP A 20 16.27 -13.84 -9.61
C ASP A 20 15.96 -13.11 -8.30
N ILE A 21 16.88 -13.13 -7.34
CA ILE A 21 16.75 -12.40 -6.07
C ILE A 21 16.74 -10.89 -6.33
N GLN A 22 17.67 -10.41 -7.13
CA GLN A 22 17.76 -9.00 -7.52
C GLN A 22 16.54 -8.58 -8.36
N PHE A 23 16.07 -9.45 -9.23
CA PHE A 23 14.87 -9.19 -10.02
C PHE A 23 13.63 -9.07 -9.14
N PHE A 24 13.45 -9.97 -8.18
CA PHE A 24 12.35 -9.91 -7.23
C PHE A 24 12.41 -8.64 -6.37
N GLN A 25 13.59 -8.29 -5.87
CA GLN A 25 13.79 -7.03 -5.15
C GLN A 25 13.41 -5.82 -5.99
N ALA A 26 13.86 -5.76 -7.25
CA ALA A 26 13.55 -4.68 -8.17
C ALA A 26 12.04 -4.55 -8.43
N LEU A 27 11.31 -5.66 -8.51
CA LEU A 27 9.85 -5.65 -8.62
C LEU A 27 9.19 -5.05 -7.37
N LEU A 28 9.64 -5.41 -6.19
CA LEU A 28 9.14 -4.85 -4.93
C LEU A 28 9.44 -3.35 -4.82
N GLU A 29 10.64 -2.93 -5.17
CA GLU A 29 11.03 -1.52 -5.22
C GLU A 29 10.17 -0.73 -6.23
N GLY A 30 9.89 -1.32 -7.38
CA GLY A 30 9.00 -0.73 -8.38
C GLY A 30 7.57 -0.54 -7.85
N ILE A 31 7.02 -1.52 -7.15
CA ILE A 31 5.70 -1.43 -6.52
C ILE A 31 5.69 -0.35 -5.42
N ALA A 32 6.71 -0.31 -4.59
CA ALA A 32 6.84 0.72 -3.55
C ALA A 32 6.95 2.13 -4.15
N SER A 33 7.63 2.27 -5.28
CA SER A 33 7.73 3.54 -6.01
C SER A 33 6.39 4.00 -6.57
N ILE A 34 5.55 3.08 -7.04
CA ILE A 34 4.17 3.36 -7.47
C ILE A 34 3.33 3.83 -6.27
N GLU A 35 3.48 3.19 -5.13
CA GLU A 35 2.79 3.60 -3.90
C GLU A 35 3.21 5.03 -3.48
N LYS A 36 4.50 5.32 -3.53
CA LYS A 36 5.02 6.68 -3.29
C LYS A 36 4.41 7.70 -4.24
N GLU A 37 4.38 7.40 -5.53
CA GLU A 37 3.76 8.28 -6.54
C GLU A 37 2.29 8.57 -6.21
N ALA A 38 1.56 7.59 -5.69
CA ALA A 38 0.18 7.78 -5.27
C ALA A 38 0.05 8.77 -4.11
N TYR A 39 0.91 8.69 -3.10
CA TYR A 39 0.90 9.67 -2.00
C TYR A 39 1.31 11.06 -2.45
N GLU A 40 2.26 11.18 -3.39
CA GLU A 40 2.60 12.47 -3.98
C GLU A 40 1.41 13.08 -4.74
N LYS A 41 0.68 12.28 -5.52
CA LYS A 41 -0.52 12.74 -6.22
C LYS A 41 -1.62 13.19 -5.25
N LEU A 42 -1.83 12.48 -4.17
CA LEU A 42 -2.79 12.89 -3.14
C LEU A 42 -2.37 14.22 -2.49
N HIS A 43 -1.07 14.39 -2.26
CA HIS A 43 -0.55 15.65 -1.73
C HIS A 43 -0.73 16.81 -2.70
N GLU A 44 -0.47 16.62 -3.99
CA GLU A 44 -0.73 17.61 -5.04
C GLU A 44 -2.22 18.04 -5.08
N LEU A 45 -3.12 17.13 -4.74
CA LEU A 45 -4.57 17.38 -4.64
C LEU A 45 -5.00 18.00 -3.30
N GLY A 46 -4.06 18.31 -2.41
CA GLY A 46 -4.33 19.00 -1.16
C GLY A 46 -4.37 18.12 0.08
N ALA A 47 -4.12 16.82 -0.02
CA ALA A 47 -4.02 15.95 1.15
C ALA A 47 -2.72 16.18 1.91
N ALA A 48 -2.75 16.03 3.24
CA ALA A 48 -1.53 16.03 4.04
C ALA A 48 -0.65 14.81 3.70
N ARG A 49 0.67 14.98 3.79
CA ARG A 49 1.58 13.83 3.67
C ARG A 49 1.40 12.90 4.86
N PRO A 50 1.38 11.59 4.64
CA PRO A 50 1.26 10.65 5.75
C PRO A 50 2.50 10.73 6.64
N VAL A 51 2.30 10.78 7.96
CA VAL A 51 3.37 10.72 8.96
C VAL A 51 3.65 9.30 9.41
N ARG A 52 2.70 8.39 9.20
CA ARG A 52 2.78 6.96 9.50
C ARG A 52 1.80 6.20 8.62
N LEU A 53 2.22 5.03 8.16
CA LEU A 53 1.38 4.13 7.38
C LEU A 53 1.11 2.85 8.17
N TYR A 54 -0.15 2.45 8.23
CA TYR A 54 -0.53 1.16 8.79
C TYR A 54 -0.70 0.16 7.65
N THR A 55 0.06 -0.94 7.72
CA THR A 55 -0.02 -2.00 6.71
C THR A 55 -0.84 -3.17 7.22
N ALA A 56 -1.68 -3.71 6.36
CA ALA A 56 -2.55 -4.85 6.62
C ALA A 56 -2.51 -5.83 5.44
N GLY A 57 -3.11 -7.00 5.60
CA GLY A 57 -3.12 -8.05 4.59
C GLY A 57 -1.88 -8.95 4.67
N GLY A 58 -1.82 -9.96 3.80
CA GLY A 58 -0.78 -10.99 3.83
C GLY A 58 0.65 -10.47 3.71
N GLY A 59 0.86 -9.44 2.89
CA GLY A 59 2.17 -8.81 2.70
C GLY A 59 2.70 -8.10 3.95
N SER A 60 1.83 -7.72 4.90
CA SER A 60 2.23 -7.04 6.13
C SER A 60 3.11 -7.89 7.05
N ASN A 61 3.08 -9.21 6.87
CA ASN A 61 3.89 -10.16 7.63
C ASN A 61 5.31 -10.32 7.09
N ASN A 62 5.65 -9.66 5.98
CA ASN A 62 6.97 -9.70 5.38
C ASN A 62 7.79 -8.48 5.80
N PRO A 63 8.75 -8.62 6.73
CA PRO A 63 9.54 -7.48 7.22
C PRO A 63 10.45 -6.87 6.14
N ALA A 64 10.94 -7.66 5.20
CA ALA A 64 11.74 -7.14 4.08
C ALA A 64 10.90 -6.23 3.17
N TRP A 65 9.68 -6.63 2.85
CA TRP A 65 8.75 -5.82 2.08
C TRP A 65 8.42 -4.51 2.80
N THR A 66 8.13 -4.57 4.09
CA THR A 66 7.85 -3.39 4.92
C THR A 66 9.04 -2.44 4.94
N ALA A 67 10.27 -2.97 5.08
CA ALA A 67 11.50 -2.16 5.07
C ALA A 67 11.72 -1.46 3.72
N ILE A 68 11.55 -2.16 2.59
CA ILE A 68 11.67 -1.59 1.25
C ILE A 68 10.67 -0.43 1.07
N ARG A 69 9.41 -0.63 1.44
CA ARG A 69 8.38 0.41 1.34
C ARG A 69 8.72 1.63 2.20
N SER A 70 9.09 1.40 3.46
CA SER A 70 9.44 2.49 4.38
C SER A 70 10.60 3.32 3.85
N GLN A 71 11.63 2.68 3.31
CA GLN A 71 12.79 3.36 2.75
C GLN A 71 12.43 4.18 1.50
N ILE A 72 11.65 3.63 0.58
CA ILE A 72 11.30 4.29 -0.69
C ILE A 72 10.29 5.40 -0.47
N ILE A 73 9.26 5.17 0.34
CA ILE A 73 8.21 6.15 0.63
C ILE A 73 8.75 7.24 1.56
N GLY A 74 9.69 6.91 2.43
CA GLY A 74 10.26 7.84 3.40
C GLY A 74 9.36 8.06 4.62
N THR A 75 8.53 7.08 4.96
CA THR A 75 7.55 7.16 6.05
C THR A 75 7.57 5.88 6.85
N ASP A 76 7.41 5.97 8.17
CA ASP A 76 7.26 4.81 9.03
C ASP A 76 6.07 3.94 8.62
N ILE A 77 6.33 2.65 8.46
CA ILE A 77 5.29 1.67 8.18
C ILE A 77 5.21 0.71 9.35
N VAL A 78 4.05 0.65 9.97
CA VAL A 78 3.77 -0.22 11.11
C VAL A 78 2.67 -1.22 10.76
N GLN A 79 2.75 -2.40 11.35
CA GLN A 79 1.70 -3.40 11.16
C GLN A 79 0.43 -2.94 11.87
N ALA A 80 -0.71 -3.07 11.21
CA ALA A 80 -2.00 -2.80 11.83
C ALA A 80 -2.27 -3.81 12.95
N LEU A 81 -2.95 -3.38 14.01
CA LEU A 81 -3.34 -4.25 15.13
C LEU A 81 -4.15 -5.45 14.65
N HIS A 82 -5.02 -5.24 13.66
CA HIS A 82 -5.80 -6.26 12.99
C HIS A 82 -5.48 -6.21 11.50
N SER A 83 -4.77 -7.22 10.99
CA SER A 83 -4.27 -7.26 9.62
C SER A 83 -5.28 -7.81 8.60
N GLU A 84 -6.38 -8.43 9.09
CA GLU A 84 -7.37 -9.04 8.23
C GLU A 84 -8.41 -8.02 7.74
N ALA A 85 -8.64 -7.96 6.43
CA ALA A 85 -9.63 -7.06 5.83
C ALA A 85 -11.05 -7.31 6.36
N CYS A 86 -11.37 -8.55 6.69
CA CYS A 86 -12.68 -8.94 7.25
C CYS A 86 -12.96 -8.27 8.60
N TYR A 87 -11.94 -7.93 9.39
CA TYR A 87 -12.12 -7.21 10.65
C TYR A 87 -12.74 -5.82 10.43
N GLY A 88 -12.20 -5.05 9.49
CA GLY A 88 -12.75 -3.74 9.14
C GLY A 88 -14.17 -3.84 8.57
N SER A 89 -14.43 -4.80 7.71
CA SER A 89 -15.77 -5.06 7.16
C SER A 89 -16.77 -5.43 8.25
N ALA A 90 -16.36 -6.23 9.23
CA ALA A 90 -17.21 -6.58 10.38
C ALA A 90 -17.54 -5.35 11.25
N LEU A 91 -16.59 -4.45 11.47
CA LEU A 91 -16.83 -3.20 12.20
C LEU A 91 -17.83 -2.30 11.47
N LEU A 92 -17.70 -2.17 10.14
CA LEU A 92 -18.64 -1.39 9.33
C LEU A 92 -20.05 -2.00 9.36
N ALA A 93 -20.16 -3.32 9.21
CA ALA A 93 -21.44 -4.02 9.29
C ALA A 93 -22.10 -3.84 10.67
N ARG A 94 -21.32 -3.97 11.75
CA ARG A 94 -21.82 -3.71 13.11
C ARG A 94 -22.32 -2.28 13.27
N SER A 95 -21.55 -1.29 12.80
CA SER A 95 -21.95 0.11 12.88
C SER A 95 -23.25 0.37 12.13
N GLY A 96 -23.39 -0.17 10.92
CA GLY A 96 -24.61 -0.06 10.11
C GLY A 96 -25.82 -0.71 10.79
N TYR A 97 -25.64 -1.90 11.36
CA TYR A 97 -26.71 -2.58 12.11
C TYR A 97 -27.18 -1.77 13.31
N LEU A 98 -26.26 -1.27 14.14
CA LEU A 98 -26.58 -0.49 15.32
C LEU A 98 -27.25 0.84 14.98
N ALA A 99 -26.86 1.48 13.87
CA ALA A 99 -27.49 2.70 13.39
C ALA A 99 -28.94 2.47 12.91
N ALA A 100 -29.20 1.30 12.30
CA ALA A 100 -30.54 0.92 11.82
C ALA A 100 -31.46 0.37 12.94
N ASN A 101 -30.87 -0.10 14.04
CA ASN A 101 -31.59 -0.71 15.17
C ASN A 101 -31.16 -0.04 16.48
N PRO A 102 -31.51 1.23 16.69
CA PRO A 102 -31.21 1.91 17.95
C PRO A 102 -32.00 1.27 19.10
N ALA A 103 -31.32 1.05 20.22
CA ALA A 103 -31.92 0.45 21.40
C ALA A 103 -32.94 1.38 22.06
#